data_d2fb1b82e15e60f27a9c28ab12428b54
#
_entry.id   d2fb1b82e15e60f27a9c28ab12428b54
#
_cell.length_a   1.000
_cell.length_b   1.000
_cell.length_c   1.000
_cell.angle_alpha   90.00
_cell.angle_beta   90.00
_cell.angle_gamma   90.00
#
_symmetry.space_group_name_H-M   'P 1'
#
loop_
_entity.id
_entity.type
_entity.pdbx_description
1 polymer ?
#
loop_
_entity_poly.entity_id
_entity_poly.type
_entity_poly.pdbx_seq_one_letter_code
_entity_poly.pdbx_strand_id
1 'polypeptide(L)'
;MTIANATQADPLSDVLRTVRLTGALFFLWHVSWPYVTPVPSGRAFAPIVLPGAQQIISYHIVTQGSCWGALIGGAPVRLEAGDILLIPHGDAYVISSAAQTCVATQLEMEPSLRFFRQMAAGELPFVVEDRSGGGGTSTRLICGFLGCDVRPFNPVLAALPRLVHLRASADPARDCLQWLIDYTLAEARQPRPGGQCVVVRLSELMFVEVVRRWLAEREPGTEASSARADWLAGLRDPLVGRALMQLHHRPAAAWTLEMLAGEVGVSRSRLADSFTRFVGQPPMQYLSQWRLQLAARMLADGSTKVAAVARDVGYQSEASFSRAFKRFVGVSPAQWRRDATATTRTTEQ
;
A
#
# COMPACT_ATOMS: atom_id res chain seq x y z
N MET A 1 5.56 -0.54 25.87
CA MET A 1 5.47 -1.96 26.30
C MET A 1 5.99 -2.80 25.15
N THR A 2 7.27 -3.18 25.20
CA THR A 2 7.94 -3.96 24.16
C THR A 2 7.54 -5.42 24.36
N ILE A 3 6.76 -5.97 23.45
CA ILE A 3 6.53 -7.41 23.41
C ILE A 3 7.84 -8.02 22.90
N ALA A 4 8.70 -8.39 23.82
CA ALA A 4 9.91 -9.15 23.54
C ALA A 4 9.52 -10.62 23.35
N ASN A 5 9.02 -10.95 22.17
CA ASN A 5 9.12 -12.30 21.65
C ASN A 5 10.25 -12.27 20.62
N ALA A 6 11.19 -13.21 20.74
CA ALA A 6 12.17 -13.54 19.72
C ALA A 6 11.43 -14.05 18.48
N THR A 7 10.68 -13.18 17.84
CA THR A 7 9.89 -13.43 16.66
C THR A 7 10.86 -13.48 15.50
N GLN A 8 10.88 -14.61 14.84
CA GLN A 8 11.49 -14.82 13.53
C GLN A 8 11.29 -13.56 12.68
N ALA A 9 12.38 -13.03 12.12
CA ALA A 9 12.31 -11.84 11.28
C ALA A 9 11.24 -12.06 10.18
N ASP A 10 10.30 -11.13 10.09
CA ASP A 10 9.24 -11.16 9.08
C ASP A 10 9.42 -9.97 8.13
N PRO A 11 10.06 -10.17 6.97
CA PRO A 11 10.33 -9.10 6.02
C PRO A 11 9.06 -8.36 5.56
N LEU A 12 7.92 -9.04 5.47
CA LEU A 12 6.66 -8.38 5.13
C LEU A 12 6.23 -7.39 6.21
N SER A 13 6.25 -7.81 7.47
CA SER A 13 5.96 -6.92 8.61
C SER A 13 6.95 -5.75 8.69
N ASP A 14 8.23 -6.00 8.40
CA ASP A 14 9.25 -4.94 8.39
C ASP A 14 8.96 -3.91 7.31
N VAL A 15 8.65 -4.35 6.09
CA VAL A 15 8.30 -3.45 5.00
C VAL A 15 6.99 -2.71 5.30
N LEU A 16 5.94 -3.41 5.73
CA LEU A 16 4.66 -2.77 6.08
C LEU A 16 4.80 -1.75 7.21
N ARG A 17 5.67 -1.99 8.19
CA ARG A 17 5.99 -1.00 9.23
C ARG A 17 6.75 0.22 8.70
N THR A 18 7.52 0.06 7.63
CA THR A 18 8.24 1.18 7.00
C THR A 18 7.41 1.93 5.97
N VAL A 19 6.32 1.34 5.48
CA VAL A 19 5.31 2.03 4.69
C VAL A 19 4.57 2.98 5.63
N ARG A 20 4.91 4.26 5.55
CA ARG A 20 4.21 5.28 6.33
C ARG A 20 2.88 5.56 5.65
N LEU A 21 1.79 5.13 6.29
CA LEU A 21 0.46 5.56 5.92
C LEU A 21 0.27 6.98 6.48
N THR A 22 0.03 7.95 5.61
CA THR A 22 0.02 9.39 5.94
C THR A 22 -1.39 9.93 6.12
N GLY A 23 -2.36 9.06 6.31
CA GLY A 23 -3.76 9.37 6.51
C GLY A 23 -4.66 8.47 5.67
N ALA A 24 -5.95 8.54 5.96
CA ALA A 24 -6.96 7.81 5.23
C ALA A 24 -8.21 8.67 5.04
N LEU A 25 -8.77 8.63 3.83
CA LEU A 25 -10.14 9.04 3.57
C LEU A 25 -10.98 7.78 3.43
N PHE A 26 -12.13 7.75 4.11
CA PHE A 26 -12.96 6.58 4.17
C PHE A 26 -14.43 6.98 4.24
N PHE A 27 -15.28 6.32 3.43
CA PHE A 27 -16.73 6.55 3.45
C PHE A 27 -17.50 5.33 2.93
N LEU A 28 -18.77 5.28 3.26
CA LEU A 28 -19.72 4.34 2.68
C LEU A 28 -20.43 5.01 1.51
N TRP A 29 -20.49 4.32 0.38
CA TRP A 29 -21.18 4.81 -0.80
C TRP A 29 -22.35 3.88 -1.15
N HIS A 30 -23.55 4.44 -1.11
CA HIS A 30 -24.78 3.79 -1.52
C HIS A 30 -25.23 4.42 -2.82
N VAL A 31 -25.16 3.68 -3.91
CA VAL A 31 -25.39 4.21 -5.24
C VAL A 31 -26.49 3.43 -5.96
N SER A 32 -27.47 4.15 -6.55
CA SER A 32 -28.53 3.59 -7.36
C SER A 32 -28.09 3.42 -8.81
N TRP A 33 -28.52 2.34 -9.45
CA TRP A 33 -28.27 2.05 -10.84
C TRP A 33 -29.18 2.89 -11.76
N PRO A 34 -28.75 3.23 -13.02
CA PRO A 34 -27.37 3.09 -13.53
C PRO A 34 -26.44 4.19 -13.03
N TYR A 35 -25.15 3.87 -12.94
CA TYR A 35 -24.12 4.86 -12.62
C TYR A 35 -22.79 4.55 -13.29
N VAL A 36 -21.96 5.57 -13.48
CA VAL A 36 -20.58 5.49 -13.87
C VAL A 36 -19.78 6.55 -13.11
N THR A 37 -18.76 6.14 -12.39
CA THR A 37 -17.96 7.03 -11.56
C THR A 37 -16.49 6.84 -11.88
N PRO A 38 -15.92 7.74 -12.69
CA PRO A 38 -14.51 7.78 -12.92
C PRO A 38 -13.81 8.35 -11.69
N VAL A 39 -12.74 7.71 -11.24
CA VAL A 39 -11.90 8.18 -10.15
C VAL A 39 -10.60 8.69 -10.77
N PRO A 40 -10.24 9.96 -10.55
CA PRO A 40 -9.03 10.54 -11.12
C PRO A 40 -7.77 9.86 -10.54
N SER A 41 -6.61 10.08 -11.18
CA SER A 41 -5.36 9.55 -10.65
C SER A 41 -5.06 10.11 -9.26
N GLY A 42 -4.41 9.32 -8.42
CA GLY A 42 -4.01 9.73 -7.06
C GLY A 42 -3.25 11.05 -7.03
N ARG A 43 -2.45 11.35 -8.07
CA ARG A 43 -1.76 12.64 -8.21
C ARG A 43 -2.71 13.83 -8.35
N ALA A 44 -3.87 13.62 -8.93
CA ALA A 44 -4.84 14.69 -9.15
C ALA A 44 -5.63 15.03 -7.88
N PHE A 45 -5.97 14.04 -7.06
CA PHE A 45 -6.82 14.28 -5.89
C PHE A 45 -6.11 14.16 -4.52
N ALA A 46 -4.89 13.58 -4.44
CA ALA A 46 -4.13 13.54 -3.19
C ALA A 46 -3.93 14.93 -2.55
N PRO A 47 -3.59 15.99 -3.31
CA PRO A 47 -3.47 17.33 -2.72
C PRO A 47 -4.77 17.86 -2.10
N ILE A 48 -5.91 17.32 -2.52
CA ILE A 48 -7.24 17.71 -2.03
C ILE A 48 -7.56 16.97 -0.73
N VAL A 49 -7.41 15.64 -0.71
CA VAL A 49 -7.93 14.80 0.38
C VAL A 49 -6.89 14.39 1.40
N LEU A 50 -5.64 14.26 1.00
CA LEU A 50 -4.52 13.82 1.84
C LEU A 50 -3.26 14.65 1.52
N PRO A 51 -3.25 15.95 1.85
CA PRO A 51 -2.12 16.83 1.60
C PRO A 51 -0.85 16.25 2.21
N GLY A 52 0.20 16.11 1.40
CA GLY A 52 1.47 15.53 1.81
C GLY A 52 1.64 14.03 1.50
N ALA A 53 0.59 13.31 1.10
CA ALA A 53 0.73 11.96 0.60
C ALA A 53 1.43 11.95 -0.77
N GLN A 54 2.44 11.09 -0.93
CA GLN A 54 3.16 10.96 -2.20
C GLN A 54 2.37 10.11 -3.21
N GLN A 55 1.58 9.16 -2.70
CA GLN A 55 0.74 8.27 -3.46
C GLN A 55 -0.55 7.96 -2.70
N ILE A 56 -1.60 7.68 -3.45
CA ILE A 56 -2.86 7.16 -2.92
C ILE A 56 -3.00 5.70 -3.32
N ILE A 57 -3.29 4.87 -2.34
CA ILE A 57 -3.80 3.51 -2.52
C ILE A 57 -5.30 3.60 -2.41
N SER A 58 -6.03 3.23 -3.46
CA SER A 58 -7.50 3.20 -3.43
C SER A 58 -7.98 1.76 -3.28
N TYR A 59 -8.98 1.53 -2.42
CA TYR A 59 -9.64 0.25 -2.33
C TYR A 59 -11.15 0.41 -2.18
N HIS A 60 -11.88 -0.55 -2.73
CA HIS A 60 -13.33 -0.62 -2.67
C HIS A 60 -13.76 -2.02 -2.29
N ILE A 61 -14.67 -2.12 -1.34
CA ILE A 61 -15.24 -3.39 -0.88
C ILE A 61 -16.73 -3.33 -1.18
N VAL A 62 -17.23 -4.26 -1.99
CA VAL A 62 -18.66 -4.36 -2.24
C VAL A 62 -19.31 -5.03 -1.03
N THR A 63 -20.19 -4.31 -0.32
CA THR A 63 -20.89 -4.85 0.85
C THR A 63 -22.29 -5.36 0.50
N GLN A 64 -22.86 -4.88 -0.61
CA GLN A 64 -24.17 -5.34 -1.12
C GLN A 64 -24.28 -5.05 -2.63
N GLY A 65 -24.93 -5.97 -3.34
CA GLY A 65 -25.12 -5.87 -4.79
C GLY A 65 -23.89 -6.26 -5.58
N SER A 66 -23.74 -5.69 -6.76
CA SER A 66 -22.58 -5.92 -7.64
C SER A 66 -22.25 -4.66 -8.44
N CYS A 67 -21.03 -4.59 -8.95
CA CYS A 67 -20.59 -3.52 -9.86
C CYS A 67 -19.47 -4.01 -10.77
N TRP A 68 -18.93 -3.11 -11.56
CA TRP A 68 -17.76 -3.32 -12.42
C TRP A 68 -16.68 -2.30 -12.07
N GLY A 69 -15.44 -2.74 -12.12
CA GLY A 69 -14.28 -1.87 -11.92
C GLY A 69 -13.26 -2.07 -13.03
N ALA A 70 -12.60 -1.01 -13.48
CA ALA A 70 -11.54 -1.08 -14.48
C ALA A 70 -10.54 0.06 -14.31
N LEU A 71 -9.26 -0.18 -14.62
CA LEU A 71 -8.35 0.94 -14.91
C LEU A 71 -8.82 1.64 -16.18
N ILE A 72 -8.56 2.93 -16.30
CA ILE A 72 -8.83 3.65 -17.55
C ILE A 72 -8.08 2.98 -18.71
N GLY A 73 -8.82 2.53 -19.73
CA GLY A 73 -8.29 1.78 -20.86
C GLY A 73 -7.97 0.30 -20.56
N GLY A 74 -8.32 -0.21 -19.37
CA GLY A 74 -8.17 -1.62 -18.99
C GLY A 74 -9.43 -2.45 -19.18
N ALA A 75 -9.28 -3.77 -19.06
CA ALA A 75 -10.42 -4.69 -19.07
C ALA A 75 -11.25 -4.55 -17.78
N PRO A 76 -12.60 -4.54 -17.87
CA PRO A 76 -13.45 -4.47 -16.69
C PRO A 76 -13.48 -5.82 -15.95
N VAL A 77 -13.48 -5.75 -14.63
CA VAL A 77 -13.70 -6.89 -13.73
C VAL A 77 -15.05 -6.72 -13.04
N ARG A 78 -15.81 -7.82 -12.93
CA ARG A 78 -17.05 -7.84 -12.18
C ARG A 78 -16.75 -8.06 -10.71
N LEU A 79 -17.41 -7.28 -9.85
CA LEU A 79 -17.29 -7.33 -8.41
C LEU A 79 -18.65 -7.68 -7.82
N GLU A 80 -18.68 -8.62 -6.91
CA GLU A 80 -19.86 -9.07 -6.18
C GLU A 80 -19.71 -8.77 -4.68
N ALA A 81 -20.77 -8.94 -3.91
CA ALA A 81 -20.73 -8.69 -2.47
C ALA A 81 -19.62 -9.53 -1.79
N GLY A 82 -18.77 -8.88 -1.02
CA GLY A 82 -17.57 -9.44 -0.38
C GLY A 82 -16.30 -9.30 -1.21
N ASP A 83 -16.39 -8.92 -2.50
CA ASP A 83 -15.21 -8.70 -3.34
C ASP A 83 -14.52 -7.38 -3.02
N ILE A 84 -13.21 -7.35 -3.26
CA ILE A 84 -12.36 -6.18 -3.05
C ILE A 84 -11.64 -5.82 -4.34
N LEU A 85 -11.74 -4.56 -4.71
CA LEU A 85 -10.93 -3.93 -5.74
C LEU A 85 -9.88 -3.04 -5.08
N LEU A 86 -8.59 -3.28 -5.38
CA LEU A 86 -7.48 -2.47 -4.89
C LEU A 86 -6.69 -1.88 -6.07
N ILE A 87 -6.43 -0.58 -6.02
CA ILE A 87 -5.61 0.18 -6.98
C ILE A 87 -4.40 0.74 -6.23
N PRO A 88 -3.28 -0.02 -6.14
CA PRO A 88 -2.18 0.31 -5.23
C PRO A 88 -1.28 1.43 -5.73
N HIS A 89 -1.31 1.76 -7.03
CA HIS A 89 -0.38 2.70 -7.64
C HIS A 89 -0.97 4.10 -7.92
N GLY A 90 -2.22 4.34 -7.47
CA GLY A 90 -2.89 5.63 -7.73
C GLY A 90 -3.23 5.84 -9.20
N ASP A 91 -3.42 4.77 -9.95
CA ASP A 91 -3.92 4.84 -11.33
C ASP A 91 -5.35 5.38 -11.35
N ALA A 92 -5.72 6.07 -12.44
CA ALA A 92 -7.11 6.44 -12.66
C ALA A 92 -7.93 5.21 -13.06
N TYR A 93 -9.15 5.12 -12.56
CA TYR A 93 -10.03 3.96 -12.77
C TYR A 93 -11.51 4.37 -12.79
N VAL A 94 -12.37 3.41 -13.08
CA VAL A 94 -13.82 3.58 -13.13
C VAL A 94 -14.48 2.53 -12.25
N ILE A 95 -15.53 2.92 -11.54
CA ILE A 95 -16.51 2.00 -10.94
C ILE A 95 -17.86 2.28 -11.59
N SER A 96 -18.56 1.23 -12.02
CA SER A 96 -19.78 1.38 -12.80
C SER A 96 -20.76 0.23 -12.55
N SER A 97 -22.03 0.49 -12.80
CA SER A 97 -23.08 -0.54 -12.80
C SER A 97 -23.01 -1.47 -14.01
N ALA A 98 -22.29 -1.15 -15.09
CA ALA A 98 -22.21 -1.96 -16.30
C ALA A 98 -20.78 -2.00 -16.88
N ALA A 99 -20.39 -3.15 -17.46
CA ALA A 99 -19.06 -3.34 -18.05
C ALA A 99 -18.78 -2.36 -19.19
N GLN A 100 -19.78 -2.07 -20.02
CA GLN A 100 -19.64 -1.21 -21.20
C GLN A 100 -19.29 0.23 -20.83
N THR A 101 -19.76 0.72 -19.68
CA THR A 101 -19.49 2.07 -19.22
C THR A 101 -18.10 2.21 -18.58
N CYS A 102 -17.49 1.11 -18.13
CA CYS A 102 -16.11 1.10 -17.65
C CYS A 102 -15.08 1.37 -18.75
N VAL A 103 -15.40 1.05 -20.00
CA VAL A 103 -14.49 1.22 -21.16
C VAL A 103 -14.78 2.47 -21.97
N ALA A 104 -15.67 3.35 -21.49
CA ALA A 104 -15.97 4.61 -22.14
C ALA A 104 -14.71 5.48 -22.26
N THR A 105 -14.52 6.08 -23.45
CA THR A 105 -13.30 6.87 -23.76
C THR A 105 -13.40 8.33 -23.31
N GLN A 106 -14.61 8.82 -23.04
CA GLN A 106 -14.85 10.20 -22.60
C GLN A 106 -15.48 10.18 -21.22
N LEU A 107 -14.63 10.27 -20.20
CA LEU A 107 -15.03 10.28 -18.80
C LEU A 107 -14.70 11.65 -18.20
N GLU A 108 -15.71 12.32 -17.69
CA GLU A 108 -15.54 13.59 -17.00
C GLU A 108 -15.07 13.34 -15.57
N MET A 109 -13.88 13.85 -15.22
CA MET A 109 -13.28 13.69 -13.89
C MET A 109 -13.71 14.78 -12.90
N GLU A 110 -14.23 15.90 -13.39
CA GLU A 110 -14.57 17.05 -12.55
C GLU A 110 -15.67 16.76 -11.51
N PRO A 111 -16.72 15.95 -11.79
CA PRO A 111 -17.69 15.57 -10.78
C PRO A 111 -17.03 14.86 -9.57
N SER A 112 -16.10 13.94 -9.85
CA SER A 112 -15.36 13.22 -8.79
C SER A 112 -14.40 14.12 -8.03
N LEU A 113 -13.71 15.03 -8.70
CA LEU A 113 -12.85 16.02 -8.03
C LEU A 113 -13.66 16.96 -7.13
N ARG A 114 -14.85 17.38 -7.56
CA ARG A 114 -15.78 18.17 -6.74
C ARG A 114 -16.21 17.38 -5.50
N PHE A 115 -16.58 16.12 -5.68
CA PHE A 115 -16.91 15.22 -4.56
C PHE A 115 -15.78 15.15 -3.55
N PHE A 116 -14.55 14.95 -3.98
CA PHE A 116 -13.38 14.89 -3.08
C PHE A 116 -13.12 16.22 -2.36
N ARG A 117 -13.36 17.37 -3.01
CA ARG A 117 -13.26 18.68 -2.34
C ARG A 117 -14.32 18.83 -1.23
N GLN A 118 -15.56 18.41 -1.49
CA GLN A 118 -16.63 18.44 -0.50
C GLN A 118 -16.33 17.49 0.68
N MET A 119 -15.81 16.29 0.41
CA MET A 119 -15.37 15.36 1.46
C MET A 119 -14.26 15.96 2.32
N ALA A 120 -13.25 16.56 1.69
CA ALA A 120 -12.13 17.19 2.40
C ALA A 120 -12.58 18.41 3.24
N ALA A 121 -13.60 19.14 2.78
CA ALA A 121 -14.21 20.25 3.52
C ALA A 121 -15.14 19.78 4.66
N GLY A 122 -15.39 18.47 4.81
CA GLY A 122 -16.35 17.94 5.79
C GLY A 122 -17.81 18.23 5.48
N GLU A 123 -18.12 18.56 4.23
CA GLU A 123 -19.48 18.91 3.78
C GLU A 123 -20.34 17.67 3.52
N LEU A 124 -19.73 16.50 3.35
CA LEU A 124 -20.42 15.25 3.07
C LEU A 124 -20.44 14.33 4.29
N PRO A 125 -21.54 13.61 4.51
CA PRO A 125 -21.63 12.65 5.61
C PRO A 125 -20.76 11.42 5.32
N PHE A 126 -20.47 10.66 6.36
CA PHE A 126 -19.74 9.38 6.24
C PHE A 126 -20.46 8.37 5.33
N VAL A 127 -21.79 8.34 5.34
CA VAL A 127 -22.62 7.54 4.43
C VAL A 127 -23.14 8.44 3.34
N VAL A 128 -22.63 8.27 2.14
CA VAL A 128 -23.02 9.06 0.96
C VAL A 128 -24.08 8.29 0.18
N GLU A 129 -25.26 8.88 0.08
CA GLU A 129 -26.39 8.36 -0.70
C GLU A 129 -26.39 9.02 -2.08
N ASP A 130 -26.16 8.24 -3.12
CA ASP A 130 -26.26 8.68 -4.51
C ASP A 130 -27.45 8.00 -5.19
N ARG A 131 -28.49 8.76 -5.40
CA ARG A 131 -29.75 8.31 -6.01
C ARG A 131 -29.93 8.78 -7.44
N SER A 132 -28.88 9.32 -8.05
CA SER A 132 -28.93 9.91 -9.40
C SER A 132 -29.32 8.90 -10.48
N GLY A 133 -29.03 7.61 -10.30
CA GLY A 133 -29.43 6.55 -11.23
C GLY A 133 -30.95 6.26 -11.30
N GLY A 134 -31.71 6.57 -10.23
CA GLY A 134 -33.17 6.44 -10.19
C GLY A 134 -33.72 5.02 -10.26
N GLY A 135 -32.89 3.99 -10.43
CA GLY A 135 -33.31 2.59 -10.51
C GLY A 135 -33.57 1.96 -9.13
N GLY A 136 -34.34 0.85 -9.11
CA GLY A 136 -34.62 0.07 -7.88
C GLY A 136 -33.42 -0.78 -7.43
N THR A 137 -32.44 -1.03 -8.29
CA THR A 137 -31.20 -1.76 -7.97
C THR A 137 -30.17 -0.79 -7.43
N SER A 138 -29.43 -1.21 -6.42
CA SER A 138 -28.36 -0.40 -5.82
C SER A 138 -27.13 -1.24 -5.49
N THR A 139 -26.00 -0.55 -5.36
CA THR A 139 -24.74 -1.12 -4.88
C THR A 139 -24.31 -0.37 -3.63
N ARG A 140 -23.79 -1.08 -2.64
CA ARG A 140 -23.16 -0.48 -1.46
C ARG A 140 -21.70 -0.84 -1.42
N LEU A 141 -20.86 0.18 -1.26
CA LEU A 141 -19.42 0.02 -1.20
C LEU A 141 -18.85 0.71 0.03
N ILE A 142 -17.79 0.12 0.57
CA ILE A 142 -16.82 0.81 1.38
C ILE A 142 -15.77 1.37 0.42
N CYS A 143 -15.55 2.67 0.48
CA CYS A 143 -14.51 3.34 -0.31
C CYS A 143 -13.42 3.85 0.62
N GLY A 144 -12.20 3.38 0.42
CA GLY A 144 -11.04 3.77 1.20
C GLY A 144 -9.90 4.29 0.32
N PHE A 145 -9.26 5.34 0.79
CA PHE A 145 -8.11 5.97 0.15
C PHE A 145 -7.05 6.18 1.20
N LEU A 146 -5.93 5.46 1.05
CA LEU A 146 -4.79 5.54 1.97
C LEU A 146 -3.69 6.37 1.32
N GLY A 147 -3.26 7.42 2.00
CA GLY A 147 -2.04 8.12 1.64
C GLY A 147 -0.83 7.30 2.07
N CYS A 148 0.17 7.19 1.22
CA CYS A 148 1.40 6.53 1.58
C CYS A 148 2.63 7.20 0.97
N ASP A 149 3.78 6.96 1.63
CA ASP A 149 5.08 7.31 1.09
C ASP A 149 5.60 6.15 0.25
N VAL A 150 5.92 6.43 -1.00
CA VAL A 150 6.54 5.45 -1.92
C VAL A 150 8.05 5.55 -1.93
N ARG A 151 8.58 6.66 -1.45
CA ARG A 151 10.01 6.92 -1.37
C ARG A 151 10.53 6.66 0.04
N PRO A 152 11.78 6.20 0.13
CA PRO A 152 12.68 5.89 -0.97
C PRO A 152 12.45 4.52 -1.60
N PHE A 153 11.83 3.54 -0.92
CA PHE A 153 11.70 2.17 -1.43
C PHE A 153 10.53 1.42 -0.78
N ASN A 154 9.63 0.88 -1.61
CA ASN A 154 8.50 0.09 -1.14
C ASN A 154 8.33 -1.17 -1.99
N PRO A 155 8.96 -2.31 -1.62
CA PRO A 155 8.91 -3.53 -2.42
C PRO A 155 7.53 -4.19 -2.44
N VAL A 156 6.69 -3.98 -1.41
CA VAL A 156 5.32 -4.51 -1.38
C VAL A 156 4.48 -3.84 -2.47
N LEU A 157 4.45 -2.51 -2.50
CA LEU A 157 3.70 -1.80 -3.53
C LEU A 157 4.26 -2.09 -4.92
N ALA A 158 5.60 -2.13 -5.08
CA ALA A 158 6.22 -2.43 -6.37
C ALA A 158 5.87 -3.81 -6.92
N ALA A 159 5.59 -4.79 -6.04
CA ALA A 159 5.22 -6.16 -6.40
C ALA A 159 3.71 -6.33 -6.68
N LEU A 160 2.86 -5.41 -6.24
CA LEU A 160 1.43 -5.47 -6.51
C LEU A 160 1.15 -5.09 -7.97
N PRO A 161 0.20 -5.75 -8.66
CA PRO A 161 -0.26 -5.34 -9.97
C PRO A 161 -1.01 -4.00 -9.89
N ARG A 162 -1.20 -3.33 -11.02
CA ARG A 162 -1.90 -2.04 -11.08
C ARG A 162 -3.35 -2.10 -10.60
N LEU A 163 -3.98 -3.28 -10.72
CA LEU A 163 -5.31 -3.59 -10.22
C LEU A 163 -5.27 -4.97 -9.59
N VAL A 164 -5.76 -5.08 -8.36
CA VAL A 164 -5.96 -6.34 -7.63
C VAL A 164 -7.46 -6.53 -7.43
N HIS A 165 -7.98 -7.68 -7.85
CA HIS A 165 -9.32 -8.14 -7.53
C HIS A 165 -9.20 -9.36 -6.61
N LEU A 166 -9.73 -9.25 -5.42
CA LEU A 166 -9.87 -10.36 -4.48
C LEU A 166 -11.34 -10.73 -4.37
N ARG A 167 -11.63 -12.00 -4.54
CA ARG A 167 -12.99 -12.52 -4.39
C ARG A 167 -13.38 -12.62 -2.92
N ALA A 168 -14.67 -12.65 -2.65
CA ALA A 168 -15.20 -12.93 -1.31
C ALA A 168 -14.62 -14.23 -0.74
N SER A 169 -14.38 -14.27 0.56
CA SER A 169 -13.91 -15.48 1.22
C SER A 169 -14.96 -16.59 1.14
N ALA A 170 -14.53 -17.83 0.90
CA ALA A 170 -15.40 -18.99 0.96
C ALA A 170 -15.90 -19.29 2.39
N ASP A 171 -15.19 -18.83 3.41
CA ASP A 171 -15.57 -18.93 4.83
C ASP A 171 -15.52 -17.55 5.52
N PRO A 172 -16.59 -16.74 5.39
CA PRO A 172 -16.66 -15.42 5.97
C PRO A 172 -16.52 -15.40 7.50
N ALA A 173 -16.94 -16.48 8.18
CA ALA A 173 -16.88 -16.56 9.64
C ALA A 173 -15.46 -16.63 10.19
N ARG A 174 -14.50 -17.05 9.37
CA ARG A 174 -13.07 -17.12 9.71
C ARG A 174 -12.23 -16.03 9.03
N ASP A 175 -12.88 -15.15 8.28
CA ASP A 175 -12.20 -14.09 7.54
C ASP A 175 -11.97 -12.87 8.44
N CYS A 176 -10.71 -12.65 8.85
CA CYS A 176 -10.32 -11.48 9.64
C CYS A 176 -10.71 -10.17 8.95
N LEU A 177 -10.66 -10.14 7.61
CA LEU A 177 -11.03 -8.96 6.83
C LEU A 177 -12.53 -8.66 6.95
N GLN A 178 -13.39 -9.69 6.97
CA GLN A 178 -14.82 -9.52 7.18
C GLN A 178 -15.11 -8.90 8.55
N TRP A 179 -14.40 -9.32 9.60
CA TRP A 179 -14.54 -8.71 10.93
C TRP A 179 -14.13 -7.23 10.95
N LEU A 180 -13.05 -6.86 10.25
CA LEU A 180 -12.64 -5.47 10.13
C LEU A 180 -13.67 -4.63 9.39
N ILE A 181 -14.28 -5.18 8.33
CA ILE A 181 -15.38 -4.58 7.58
C ILE A 181 -16.57 -4.33 8.49
N ASP A 182 -17.04 -5.38 9.19
CA ASP A 182 -18.22 -5.31 10.07
C ASP A 182 -18.03 -4.31 11.20
N TYR A 183 -16.82 -4.28 11.80
CA TYR A 183 -16.49 -3.31 12.83
C TYR A 183 -16.48 -1.88 12.28
N THR A 184 -15.94 -1.67 11.10
CA THR A 184 -15.94 -0.37 10.43
C THR A 184 -17.35 0.12 10.13
N LEU A 185 -18.23 -0.78 9.63
CA LEU A 185 -19.63 -0.47 9.39
C LEU A 185 -20.40 -0.15 10.69
N ALA A 186 -20.08 -0.84 11.78
CA ALA A 186 -20.69 -0.57 13.09
C ALA A 186 -20.27 0.81 13.62
N GLU A 187 -18.99 1.16 13.55
CA GLU A 187 -18.49 2.48 13.96
C GLU A 187 -19.08 3.61 13.11
N ALA A 188 -19.25 3.37 11.82
CA ALA A 188 -19.88 4.31 10.89
C ALA A 188 -21.37 4.58 11.21
N ARG A 189 -22.11 3.56 11.64
CA ARG A 189 -23.54 3.67 11.96
C ARG A 189 -23.79 4.38 13.30
N GLN A 190 -22.86 4.27 14.23
CA GLN A 190 -22.94 4.86 15.56
C GLN A 190 -21.60 5.53 15.92
N PRO A 191 -21.32 6.74 15.36
CA PRO A 191 -20.08 7.45 15.62
C PRO A 191 -19.92 7.74 17.11
N ARG A 192 -18.77 7.36 17.64
CA ARG A 192 -18.38 7.59 19.04
C ARG A 192 -17.17 8.53 19.13
N PRO A 193 -16.95 9.19 20.26
CA PRO A 193 -15.71 9.94 20.47
C PRO A 193 -14.49 9.05 20.19
N GLY A 194 -13.56 9.53 19.35
CA GLY A 194 -12.39 8.76 18.90
C GLY A 194 -12.66 7.85 17.70
N GLY A 195 -13.90 7.73 17.19
CA GLY A 195 -14.26 6.84 16.08
C GLY A 195 -13.48 7.12 14.81
N GLN A 196 -13.18 8.39 14.49
CA GLN A 196 -12.37 8.72 13.33
C GLN A 196 -10.94 8.13 13.43
N CYS A 197 -10.33 8.15 14.62
CA CYS A 197 -9.04 7.50 14.84
C CYS A 197 -9.14 5.98 14.67
N VAL A 198 -10.21 5.36 15.14
CA VAL A 198 -10.48 3.92 14.98
C VAL A 198 -10.59 3.56 13.51
N VAL A 199 -11.39 4.30 12.73
CA VAL A 199 -11.59 4.05 11.29
C VAL A 199 -10.27 4.15 10.51
N VAL A 200 -9.41 5.11 10.79
CA VAL A 200 -8.08 5.22 10.17
C VAL A 200 -7.24 3.97 10.46
N ARG A 201 -7.20 3.48 11.70
CA ARG A 201 -6.46 2.28 12.08
C ARG A 201 -7.03 1.00 11.46
N LEU A 202 -8.35 0.91 11.37
CA LEU A 202 -9.00 -0.20 10.67
C LEU A 202 -8.67 -0.21 9.19
N SER A 203 -8.61 0.96 8.54
CA SER A 203 -8.20 1.08 7.14
C SER A 203 -6.77 0.56 6.90
N GLU A 204 -5.84 0.88 7.80
CA GLU A 204 -4.48 0.35 7.76
C GLU A 204 -4.46 -1.17 7.89
N LEU A 205 -5.22 -1.72 8.85
CA LEU A 205 -5.32 -3.16 9.06
C LEU A 205 -5.98 -3.86 7.87
N MET A 206 -7.04 -3.29 7.29
CA MET A 206 -7.67 -3.85 6.09
C MET A 206 -6.68 -3.92 4.92
N PHE A 207 -5.85 -2.90 4.72
CA PHE A 207 -4.81 -2.95 3.68
C PHE A 207 -3.82 -4.09 3.92
N VAL A 208 -3.37 -4.28 5.16
CA VAL A 208 -2.47 -5.40 5.52
C VAL A 208 -3.12 -6.75 5.22
N GLU A 209 -4.39 -6.93 5.61
CA GLU A 209 -5.13 -8.19 5.37
C GLU A 209 -5.39 -8.42 3.88
N VAL A 210 -5.69 -7.38 3.11
CA VAL A 210 -5.80 -7.46 1.64
C VAL A 210 -4.50 -7.96 1.02
N VAL A 211 -3.34 -7.41 1.42
CA VAL A 211 -2.03 -7.87 0.95
C VAL A 211 -1.75 -9.32 1.35
N ARG A 212 -2.04 -9.69 2.60
CA ARG A 212 -1.86 -11.07 3.10
C ARG A 212 -2.73 -12.06 2.34
N ARG A 213 -3.99 -11.71 2.11
CA ARG A 213 -4.93 -12.54 1.35
C ARG A 213 -4.50 -12.69 -0.11
N TRP A 214 -4.13 -11.59 -0.75
CA TRP A 214 -3.61 -11.64 -2.12
C TRP A 214 -2.37 -12.54 -2.23
N LEU A 215 -1.50 -12.53 -1.22
CA LEU A 215 -0.37 -13.46 -1.14
C LEU A 215 -0.81 -14.91 -0.99
N ALA A 216 -1.82 -15.18 -0.14
CA ALA A 216 -2.29 -16.54 0.14
C ALA A 216 -2.99 -17.18 -1.06
N GLU A 217 -3.74 -16.39 -1.84
CA GLU A 217 -4.50 -16.87 -3.02
C GLU A 217 -3.62 -17.17 -4.25
N ARG A 218 -2.35 -16.71 -4.24
CA ARG A 218 -1.42 -17.02 -5.33
C ARG A 218 -0.76 -18.37 -5.12
N GLU A 219 -1.05 -19.32 -6.01
CA GLU A 219 -0.31 -20.58 -6.03
C GLU A 219 1.15 -20.37 -6.45
N PRO A 220 2.13 -21.06 -5.82
CA PRO A 220 3.50 -21.07 -6.29
C PRO A 220 3.55 -21.63 -7.72
N GLY A 221 3.94 -20.81 -8.67
CA GLY A 221 4.12 -21.26 -10.06
C GLY A 221 3.01 -20.92 -11.05
N THR A 222 1.94 -20.27 -10.64
CA THR A 222 0.95 -19.75 -11.59
C THR A 222 1.54 -18.55 -12.34
N GLU A 223 1.81 -18.77 -13.62
CA GLU A 223 2.50 -17.88 -14.55
C GLU A 223 1.70 -16.63 -14.94
N ALA A 224 1.24 -15.86 -14.01
CA ALA A 224 0.68 -14.56 -14.37
C ALA A 224 1.76 -13.45 -14.49
N SER A 225 3.05 -13.78 -14.36
CA SER A 225 4.12 -12.79 -14.48
C SER A 225 5.52 -13.39 -14.69
N SER A 226 5.74 -14.14 -15.75
CA SER A 226 7.10 -14.57 -16.14
C SER A 226 8.02 -13.42 -16.57
N ALA A 227 7.54 -12.18 -16.62
CA ALA A 227 8.29 -11.00 -17.07
C ALA A 227 8.57 -9.94 -16.00
N ARG A 228 7.98 -10.05 -14.79
CA ARG A 228 8.24 -9.10 -13.69
C ARG A 228 8.71 -9.82 -12.45
N ALA A 229 9.74 -9.30 -11.83
CA ALA A 229 10.19 -9.70 -10.50
C ALA A 229 9.02 -9.60 -9.51
N ASP A 230 8.82 -10.63 -8.71
CA ASP A 230 7.75 -10.71 -7.70
C ASP A 230 8.38 -10.93 -6.32
N TRP A 231 8.66 -9.82 -5.65
CA TRP A 231 9.25 -9.82 -4.30
C TRP A 231 8.40 -10.62 -3.30
N LEU A 232 7.08 -10.56 -3.45
CA LEU A 232 6.14 -11.27 -2.58
C LEU A 232 6.19 -12.79 -2.81
N ALA A 233 6.36 -13.24 -4.05
CA ALA A 233 6.67 -14.64 -4.35
C ALA A 233 8.04 -15.04 -3.79
N GLY A 234 9.02 -14.13 -3.83
CA GLY A 234 10.34 -14.32 -3.22
C GLY A 234 10.30 -14.57 -1.71
N LEU A 235 9.35 -13.99 -0.97
CA LEU A 235 9.17 -14.29 0.46
C LEU A 235 8.79 -15.76 0.73
N ARG A 236 8.08 -16.38 -0.21
CA ARG A 236 7.62 -17.77 -0.10
C ARG A 236 8.64 -18.76 -0.63
N ASP A 237 9.60 -18.32 -1.43
CA ASP A 237 10.69 -19.17 -1.91
C ASP A 237 11.62 -19.54 -0.74
N PRO A 238 11.92 -20.81 -0.51
CA PRO A 238 12.71 -21.24 0.65
C PRO A 238 14.13 -20.67 0.69
N LEU A 239 14.71 -20.33 -0.45
CA LEU A 239 16.06 -19.76 -0.53
C LEU A 239 16.02 -18.24 -0.40
N VAL A 240 15.21 -17.59 -1.24
CA VAL A 240 15.13 -16.12 -1.31
C VAL A 240 14.49 -15.57 -0.02
N GLY A 241 13.46 -16.23 0.50
CA GLY A 241 12.81 -15.87 1.77
C GLY A 241 13.78 -15.89 2.95
N ARG A 242 14.64 -16.94 3.05
CA ARG A 242 15.71 -16.96 4.08
C ARG A 242 16.73 -15.83 3.88
N ALA A 243 17.13 -15.55 2.66
CA ALA A 243 18.04 -14.46 2.38
C ALA A 243 17.44 -13.08 2.76
N LEU A 244 16.17 -12.84 2.40
CA LEU A 244 15.43 -11.65 2.81
C LEU A 244 15.33 -11.53 4.33
N MET A 245 15.00 -12.62 5.04
CA MET A 245 14.98 -12.63 6.51
C MET A 245 16.30 -12.21 7.12
N GLN A 246 17.44 -12.71 6.61
CA GLN A 246 18.77 -12.35 7.12
C GLN A 246 19.09 -10.86 6.88
N LEU A 247 18.77 -10.35 5.69
CA LEU A 247 19.01 -8.95 5.34
C LEU A 247 18.14 -8.00 6.17
N HIS A 248 16.89 -8.38 6.45
CA HIS A 248 15.96 -7.60 7.28
C HIS A 248 16.30 -7.66 8.76
N HIS A 249 16.69 -8.83 9.26
CA HIS A 249 17.03 -9.01 10.67
C HIS A 249 18.31 -8.28 11.07
N ARG A 250 19.31 -8.26 10.19
CA ARG A 250 20.64 -7.68 10.47
C ARG A 250 21.06 -6.69 9.36
N PRO A 251 20.28 -5.62 9.11
CA PRO A 251 20.55 -4.72 8.00
C PRO A 251 21.90 -4.00 8.14
N ALA A 252 22.37 -3.71 9.36
CA ALA A 252 23.63 -3.03 9.61
C ALA A 252 24.87 -3.93 9.48
N ALA A 253 24.70 -5.27 9.45
CA ALA A 253 25.82 -6.20 9.34
C ALA A 253 26.59 -6.01 8.03
N ALA A 254 27.93 -6.24 8.07
CA ALA A 254 28.81 -6.09 6.91
C ALA A 254 28.62 -7.25 5.89
N TRP A 255 27.40 -7.43 5.41
CA TRP A 255 27.04 -8.49 4.47
C TRP A 255 27.85 -8.42 3.17
N THR A 256 28.35 -9.56 2.76
CA THR A 256 28.81 -9.83 1.40
C THR A 256 27.93 -10.90 0.76
N LEU A 257 27.95 -11.02 -0.56
CA LEU A 257 27.22 -12.08 -1.25
C LEU A 257 27.67 -13.49 -0.79
N GLU A 258 28.95 -13.64 -0.47
CA GLU A 258 29.52 -14.88 0.07
C GLU A 258 28.97 -15.24 1.44
N MET A 259 28.97 -14.26 2.35
CA MET A 259 28.42 -14.46 3.70
C MET A 259 26.94 -14.82 3.63
N LEU A 260 26.15 -14.09 2.81
CA LEU A 260 24.74 -14.37 2.67
C LEU A 260 24.47 -15.74 2.04
N ALA A 261 25.26 -16.13 1.00
CA ALA A 261 25.15 -17.44 0.38
C ALA A 261 25.48 -18.58 1.36
N GLY A 262 26.53 -18.39 2.21
CA GLY A 262 26.87 -19.30 3.30
C GLY A 262 25.75 -19.45 4.33
N GLU A 263 25.11 -18.36 4.77
CA GLU A 263 24.03 -18.37 5.74
C GLU A 263 22.77 -19.14 5.23
N VAL A 264 22.52 -19.08 3.92
CA VAL A 264 21.37 -19.80 3.31
C VAL A 264 21.73 -21.15 2.71
N GLY A 265 23.03 -21.54 2.79
CA GLY A 265 23.49 -22.88 2.41
C GLY A 265 23.56 -23.15 0.90
N VAL A 266 23.93 -22.14 0.07
CA VAL A 266 24.04 -22.28 -1.38
C VAL A 266 25.25 -21.57 -1.95
N SER A 267 25.55 -21.81 -3.25
CA SER A 267 26.59 -21.06 -3.96
C SER A 267 26.17 -19.59 -4.22
N ARG A 268 27.17 -18.71 -4.36
CA ARG A 268 26.97 -17.29 -4.70
C ARG A 268 26.14 -17.10 -5.96
N SER A 269 26.47 -17.84 -7.03
CA SER A 269 25.75 -17.75 -8.31
C SER A 269 24.29 -18.10 -8.15
N ARG A 270 24.01 -19.26 -7.50
CA ARG A 270 22.61 -19.69 -7.26
C ARG A 270 21.80 -18.66 -6.45
N LEU A 271 22.42 -18.08 -5.40
CA LEU A 271 21.74 -17.04 -4.63
C LEU A 271 21.50 -15.81 -5.49
N ALA A 272 22.49 -15.31 -6.21
CA ALA A 272 22.37 -14.10 -7.04
C ALA A 272 21.29 -14.26 -8.11
N ASP A 273 21.27 -15.40 -8.81
CA ASP A 273 20.31 -15.70 -9.89
C ASP A 273 18.88 -15.81 -9.34
N SER A 274 18.69 -16.62 -8.28
CA SER A 274 17.37 -16.80 -7.67
C SER A 274 16.85 -15.49 -7.07
N PHE A 275 17.68 -14.77 -6.34
CA PHE A 275 17.30 -13.51 -5.72
C PHE A 275 16.94 -12.44 -6.78
N THR A 276 17.74 -12.32 -7.84
CA THR A 276 17.47 -11.37 -8.93
C THR A 276 16.19 -11.74 -9.67
N ARG A 277 15.95 -13.03 -9.90
CA ARG A 277 14.71 -13.50 -10.54
C ARG A 277 13.46 -13.08 -9.75
N PHE A 278 13.45 -13.26 -8.43
CA PHE A 278 12.28 -12.94 -7.60
C PHE A 278 12.21 -11.47 -7.20
N VAL A 279 13.35 -10.86 -6.84
CA VAL A 279 13.39 -9.50 -6.27
C VAL A 279 13.64 -8.43 -7.34
N GLY A 280 14.07 -8.83 -8.55
CA GLY A 280 14.36 -7.92 -9.66
C GLY A 280 15.71 -7.20 -9.57
N GLN A 281 16.49 -7.49 -8.54
CA GLN A 281 17.80 -6.88 -8.32
C GLN A 281 18.71 -7.76 -7.47
N PRO A 282 20.05 -7.58 -7.55
CA PRO A 282 20.99 -8.34 -6.75
C PRO A 282 20.82 -8.12 -5.24
N PRO A 283 21.18 -9.11 -4.37
CA PRO A 283 21.01 -9.03 -2.92
C PRO A 283 21.64 -7.81 -2.26
N MET A 284 22.87 -7.45 -2.64
CA MET A 284 23.59 -6.30 -2.06
C MET A 284 22.99 -4.95 -2.48
N GLN A 285 22.43 -4.87 -3.68
CA GLN A 285 21.68 -3.69 -4.13
C GLN A 285 20.40 -3.53 -3.32
N TYR A 286 19.64 -4.62 -3.14
CA TYR A 286 18.46 -4.65 -2.28
C TYR A 286 18.79 -4.19 -0.86
N LEU A 287 19.84 -4.75 -0.24
CA LEU A 287 20.28 -4.35 1.09
C LEU A 287 20.60 -2.86 1.18
N SER A 288 21.30 -2.32 0.16
CA SER A 288 21.61 -0.89 0.11
C SER A 288 20.34 -0.04 0.11
N GLN A 289 19.34 -0.40 -0.69
CA GLN A 289 18.05 0.30 -0.75
C GLN A 289 17.29 0.16 0.57
N TRP A 290 17.27 -1.03 1.16
CA TRP A 290 16.64 -1.28 2.45
C TRP A 290 17.24 -0.43 3.58
N ARG A 291 18.58 -0.35 3.65
CA ARG A 291 19.29 0.54 4.58
C ARG A 291 18.89 2.01 4.42
N LEU A 292 18.75 2.46 3.17
CA LEU A 292 18.34 3.84 2.88
C LEU A 292 16.87 4.08 3.25
N GLN A 293 16.01 3.07 3.10
CA GLN A 293 14.62 3.12 3.56
C GLN A 293 14.53 3.27 5.08
N LEU A 294 15.27 2.44 5.82
CA LEU A 294 15.34 2.53 7.28
C LEU A 294 15.88 3.90 7.73
N ALA A 295 16.94 4.38 7.08
CA ALA A 295 17.52 5.68 7.35
C ALA A 295 16.52 6.83 7.10
N ALA A 296 15.77 6.79 6.01
CA ALA A 296 14.77 7.80 5.69
C ALA A 296 13.70 7.91 6.78
N ARG A 297 13.26 6.75 7.33
CA ARG A 297 12.35 6.71 8.46
C ARG A 297 12.97 7.31 9.72
N MET A 298 14.18 6.86 10.11
CA MET A 298 14.90 7.39 11.28
C MET A 298 15.13 8.89 11.20
N LEU A 299 15.40 9.41 10.00
CA LEU A 299 15.55 10.85 9.76
C LEU A 299 14.25 11.61 9.86
N ALA A 300 13.12 11.04 9.43
CA ALA A 300 11.80 11.65 9.53
C ALA A 300 11.30 11.73 10.98
N ASP A 301 11.63 10.75 11.82
CA ASP A 301 11.28 10.71 13.25
C ASP A 301 12.08 11.71 14.12
N GLY A 302 13.05 12.41 13.57
CA GLY A 302 13.40 13.81 13.93
C GLY A 302 14.65 14.07 14.73
N SER A 303 15.11 13.31 15.72
CA SER A 303 16.16 13.79 16.68
C SER A 303 17.57 13.28 16.44
N THR A 304 17.72 12.18 15.75
CA THR A 304 19.02 11.48 15.61
C THR A 304 19.95 12.17 14.61
N LYS A 305 21.22 12.40 14.97
CA LYS A 305 22.22 12.98 14.07
C LYS A 305 22.44 12.12 12.82
N VAL A 306 22.67 12.74 11.65
CA VAL A 306 22.89 12.05 10.38
C VAL A 306 24.00 11.00 10.46
N ALA A 307 25.12 11.33 11.16
CA ALA A 307 26.22 10.41 11.38
C ALA A 307 25.82 9.16 12.20
N ALA A 308 24.94 9.32 13.18
CA ALA A 308 24.43 8.20 13.96
C ALA A 308 23.51 7.31 13.12
N VAL A 309 22.55 7.90 12.37
CA VAL A 309 21.70 7.18 11.44
C VAL A 309 22.54 6.39 10.42
N ALA A 310 23.56 7.00 9.83
CA ALA A 310 24.45 6.33 8.87
C ALA A 310 25.08 5.06 9.46
N ARG A 311 25.58 5.14 10.68
CA ARG A 311 26.18 4.01 11.39
C ARG A 311 25.15 2.93 11.74
N ASP A 312 24.00 3.34 12.25
CA ASP A 312 22.93 2.44 12.70
C ASP A 312 22.33 1.61 11.54
N VAL A 313 22.39 2.15 10.31
CA VAL A 313 22.00 1.39 9.11
C VAL A 313 23.17 0.71 8.38
N GLY A 314 24.39 0.72 8.96
CA GLY A 314 25.52 -0.05 8.49
C GLY A 314 26.42 0.63 7.45
N TYR A 315 26.43 1.98 7.40
CA TYR A 315 27.43 2.73 6.63
C TYR A 315 28.64 3.09 7.52
N GLN A 316 29.83 2.93 6.97
CA GLN A 316 31.09 3.21 7.69
C GLN A 316 31.40 4.70 7.81
N SER A 317 30.84 5.55 6.93
CA SER A 317 31.02 6.99 7.01
C SER A 317 29.77 7.76 6.62
N GLU A 318 29.55 8.90 7.26
CA GLU A 318 28.47 9.84 6.93
C GLU A 318 28.57 10.33 5.47
N ALA A 319 29.78 10.53 4.96
CA ALA A 319 30.00 11.00 3.60
C ALA A 319 29.54 9.97 2.55
N SER A 320 29.84 8.66 2.74
CA SER A 320 29.40 7.59 1.85
C SER A 320 27.87 7.41 1.91
N PHE A 321 27.31 7.46 3.12
CA PHE A 321 25.88 7.44 3.35
C PHE A 321 25.18 8.60 2.64
N SER A 322 25.60 9.85 2.86
CA SER A 322 24.97 11.03 2.30
C SER A 322 24.98 11.04 0.77
N ARG A 323 26.07 10.55 0.13
CA ARG A 323 26.12 10.37 -1.33
C ARG A 323 25.13 9.30 -1.81
N ALA A 324 25.09 8.15 -1.14
CA ALA A 324 24.16 7.06 -1.49
C ALA A 324 22.71 7.50 -1.31
N PHE A 325 22.40 8.15 -0.18
CA PHE A 325 21.06 8.67 0.13
C PHE A 325 20.60 9.70 -0.92
N LYS A 326 21.43 10.71 -1.21
CA LYS A 326 21.08 11.73 -2.22
C LYS A 326 20.89 11.12 -3.61
N ARG A 327 21.72 10.15 -4.00
CA ARG A 327 21.57 9.47 -5.30
C ARG A 327 20.27 8.67 -5.39
N PHE A 328 19.85 8.05 -4.28
CA PHE A 328 18.68 7.17 -4.25
C PHE A 328 17.37 7.94 -3.99
N VAL A 329 17.38 8.87 -3.05
CA VAL A 329 16.20 9.63 -2.62
C VAL A 329 16.00 10.92 -3.44
N GLY A 330 17.08 11.43 -4.04
CA GLY A 330 17.08 12.68 -4.81
C GLY A 330 17.46 13.91 -3.99
N VAL A 331 17.35 13.88 -2.66
CA VAL A 331 17.68 14.98 -1.75
C VAL A 331 18.67 14.54 -0.69
N SER A 332 19.36 15.49 -0.03
CA SER A 332 20.29 15.16 1.05
C SER A 332 19.55 14.69 2.32
N PRO A 333 20.19 13.90 3.20
CA PRO A 333 19.60 13.48 4.48
C PRO A 333 19.09 14.65 5.33
N ALA A 334 19.83 15.75 5.34
CA ALA A 334 19.45 16.96 6.08
C ALA A 334 18.20 17.66 5.48
N GLN A 335 18.09 17.68 4.14
CA GLN A 335 16.91 18.21 3.45
C GLN A 335 15.70 17.31 3.70
N TRP A 336 15.85 15.99 3.55
CA TRP A 336 14.78 15.02 3.83
C TRP A 336 14.18 15.21 5.24
N ARG A 337 15.03 15.40 6.25
CA ARG A 337 14.58 15.68 7.62
C ARG A 337 13.78 16.96 7.71
N ARG A 338 14.24 18.06 7.11
CA ARG A 338 13.49 19.33 7.12
C ARG A 338 12.12 19.21 6.49
N ASP A 339 12.07 18.54 5.35
CA ASP A 339 10.82 18.35 4.60
C ASP A 339 9.81 17.51 5.42
N ALA A 340 10.26 16.43 6.07
CA ALA A 340 9.45 15.60 6.95
C ALA A 340 8.90 16.40 8.15
N THR A 341 9.73 17.24 8.78
CA THR A 341 9.33 18.08 9.92
C THR A 341 8.32 19.16 9.51
N ALA A 342 8.45 19.72 8.31
CA ALA A 342 7.50 20.71 7.78
C ALA A 342 6.12 20.08 7.52
N THR A 343 6.07 18.88 6.96
CA THR A 343 4.83 18.14 6.68
C THR A 343 4.06 17.82 7.97
N THR A 344 4.76 17.44 9.04
CA THR A 344 4.13 17.10 10.33
C THR A 344 3.47 18.32 10.97
N ARG A 345 4.07 19.51 10.86
CA ARG A 345 3.50 20.75 11.41
C ARG A 345 2.26 21.24 10.68
N THR A 346 2.13 20.96 9.39
CA THR A 346 0.96 21.37 8.58
C THR A 346 -0.25 20.46 8.87
N THR A 347 -0.04 19.25 9.37
CA THR A 347 -1.11 18.30 9.70
C THR A 347 -1.67 18.50 11.11
N GLU A 348 -0.98 19.26 11.98
CA GLU A 348 -1.39 19.56 13.35
C GLU A 348 -2.10 20.94 13.49
N GLN A 349 -2.25 21.70 12.41
CA GLN A 349 -3.02 22.96 12.34
C GLN A 349 -4.34 22.74 11.59
#